data_8b70a2483f2a2995984a99a0a895a9d9
#
_entry.id   8b70a2483f2a2995984a99a0a895a9d9
#
_cell.length_a   1.000
_cell.length_b   1.000
_cell.length_c   1.000
_cell.angle_alpha   90.00
_cell.angle_beta   90.00
_cell.angle_gamma   90.00
#
_symmetry.space_group_name_H-M   'P 1'
#
loop_
_entity.id
_entity.type
_entity.pdbx_description
1 polymer ?
#
loop_
_entity_poly.entity_id
_entity_poly.type
_entity_poly.pdbx_seq_one_letter_code
_entity_poly.pdbx_strand_id
1 'polypeptide(L)'
;MSETDLLVARLSAELGDAAIARELAAIVAADTLDWTAPMIAVPRIQTILGFTFGNRMEANGNRTPGPVNQALAVIAARLAGETGAPVLAQWEVAEPAADLLAGGRVQPIFPGRDGRGEPVYLSTLGVLEEIARITPPASFGVVGVVAFADHLPRCVATARRLGFDAYAPEGIAMPTEYDPLSGQSWCRSRLPYLVHDMMLRLTERRAAMLAG
;
A
#
# COMPACT_ATOMS: atom_id res chain seq x y z
N MET A 1 28.78 12.52 -11.95
CA MET A 1 28.39 12.48 -10.53
C MET A 1 26.93 12.08 -10.50
N SER A 2 26.57 10.99 -9.85
CA SER A 2 25.20 10.53 -9.74
C SER A 2 24.40 11.42 -8.76
N GLU A 3 23.05 11.34 -8.80
CA GLU A 3 22.20 12.04 -7.81
C GLU A 3 22.54 11.61 -6.38
N THR A 4 22.83 10.33 -6.18
CA THR A 4 23.25 9.80 -4.89
C THR A 4 24.59 10.41 -4.44
N ASP A 5 25.54 10.60 -5.34
CA ASP A 5 26.84 11.23 -5.00
C ASP A 5 26.64 12.69 -4.54
N LEU A 6 25.74 13.43 -5.17
CA LEU A 6 25.38 14.79 -4.75
C LEU A 6 24.76 14.82 -3.37
N LEU A 7 23.85 13.89 -3.10
CA LEU A 7 23.18 13.76 -1.78
C LEU A 7 24.21 13.40 -0.69
N VAL A 8 25.11 12.45 -0.95
CA VAL A 8 26.22 12.09 -0.04
C VAL A 8 27.10 13.30 0.25
N ALA A 9 27.52 14.04 -0.78
CA ALA A 9 28.38 15.22 -0.61
C ALA A 9 27.70 16.29 0.26
N ARG A 10 26.40 16.56 0.01
CA ARG A 10 25.64 17.52 0.78
C ARG A 10 25.47 17.09 2.24
N LEU A 11 25.06 15.85 2.48
CA LEU A 11 24.92 15.32 3.82
C LEU A 11 26.24 15.27 4.57
N SER A 12 27.35 14.91 3.90
CA SER A 12 28.68 14.91 4.52
C SER A 12 29.10 16.32 4.99
N ALA A 13 28.79 17.34 4.21
CA ALA A 13 29.08 18.71 4.57
C ALA A 13 28.26 19.20 5.78
N GLU A 14 27.00 18.79 5.89
CA GLU A 14 26.11 19.21 6.98
C GLU A 14 26.35 18.41 8.29
N LEU A 15 26.60 17.10 8.18
CA LEU A 15 26.74 16.21 9.33
C LEU A 15 28.16 16.09 9.86
N GLY A 16 29.17 16.43 9.06
CA GLY A 16 30.58 16.24 9.42
C GLY A 16 31.02 14.76 9.49
N ASP A 17 30.18 13.82 9.02
CA ASP A 17 30.43 12.38 9.06
C ASP A 17 30.08 11.75 7.70
N ALA A 18 31.14 11.41 6.93
CA ALA A 18 30.96 10.83 5.60
C ALA A 18 30.45 9.38 5.61
N ALA A 19 30.61 8.62 6.70
CA ALA A 19 30.10 7.27 6.79
C ALA A 19 28.58 7.31 7.00
N ILE A 20 28.13 8.05 7.99
CA ILE A 20 26.70 8.25 8.26
C ILE A 20 26.01 8.92 7.08
N ALA A 21 26.66 9.89 6.40
CA ALA A 21 26.09 10.53 5.22
C ALA A 21 25.81 9.55 4.07
N ARG A 22 26.67 8.56 3.83
CA ARG A 22 26.44 7.53 2.82
C ARG A 22 25.26 6.61 3.19
N GLU A 23 25.18 6.17 4.43
CA GLU A 23 24.06 5.34 4.89
C GLU A 23 22.72 6.11 4.82
N LEU A 24 22.71 7.34 5.28
CA LEU A 24 21.51 8.19 5.21
C LEU A 24 21.11 8.50 3.78
N ALA A 25 22.06 8.77 2.88
CA ALA A 25 21.78 8.99 1.47
C ALA A 25 21.14 7.77 0.81
N ALA A 26 21.60 6.56 1.14
CA ALA A 26 21.00 5.32 0.65
C ALA A 26 19.55 5.14 1.15
N ILE A 27 19.27 5.44 2.41
CA ILE A 27 17.91 5.41 2.98
C ILE A 27 17.01 6.42 2.28
N VAL A 28 17.47 7.68 2.14
CA VAL A 28 16.70 8.73 1.47
C VAL A 28 16.41 8.35 0.02
N ALA A 29 17.41 7.85 -0.72
CA ALA A 29 17.22 7.43 -2.10
C ALA A 29 16.17 6.31 -2.20
N ALA A 30 16.29 5.26 -1.39
CA ALA A 30 15.38 4.10 -1.44
C ALA A 30 13.96 4.44 -0.96
N ASP A 31 13.82 5.21 0.12
CA ASP A 31 12.53 5.40 0.77
C ASP A 31 11.79 6.66 0.32
N THR A 32 12.48 7.64 -0.31
CA THR A 32 11.85 8.90 -0.74
C THR A 32 11.97 9.22 -2.22
N LEU A 33 12.97 8.72 -2.93
CA LEU A 33 13.19 9.00 -4.34
C LEU A 33 12.78 7.84 -5.26
N ASP A 34 12.73 6.60 -4.76
CA ASP A 34 12.25 5.46 -5.52
C ASP A 34 10.73 5.27 -5.34
N TRP A 35 10.00 5.46 -6.42
CA TRP A 35 8.55 5.30 -6.52
C TRP A 35 8.16 4.14 -7.42
N THR A 36 9.07 3.21 -7.66
CA THR A 36 8.82 2.02 -8.46
C THR A 36 8.44 0.83 -7.58
N ALA A 37 7.70 -0.11 -8.17
CA ALA A 37 7.41 -1.39 -7.58
C ALA A 37 7.84 -2.50 -8.54
N PRO A 38 8.41 -3.62 -8.05
CA PRO A 38 8.66 -4.77 -8.90
C PRO A 38 7.34 -5.27 -9.49
N MET A 39 7.35 -5.66 -10.76
CA MET A 39 6.17 -6.09 -11.50
C MET A 39 6.19 -7.59 -11.76
N ILE A 40 5.00 -8.18 -11.95
CA ILE A 40 4.81 -9.57 -12.30
C ILE A 40 3.74 -9.71 -13.39
N ALA A 41 3.95 -10.60 -14.35
CA ALA A 41 2.95 -10.90 -15.35
C ALA A 41 1.65 -11.44 -14.73
N VAL A 42 0.51 -10.91 -15.15
CA VAL A 42 -0.82 -11.21 -14.56
C VAL A 42 -1.10 -12.71 -14.40
N PRO A 43 -0.79 -13.60 -15.39
CA PRO A 43 -1.06 -15.04 -15.25
C PRO A 43 -0.29 -15.74 -14.12
N ARG A 44 0.73 -15.09 -13.55
CA ARG A 44 1.51 -15.64 -12.43
C ARG A 44 0.90 -15.34 -11.06
N ILE A 45 -0.07 -14.45 -10.99
CA ILE A 45 -0.71 -14.02 -9.74
C ILE A 45 -1.57 -15.16 -9.19
N GLN A 46 -1.33 -15.53 -7.94
CA GLN A 46 -2.03 -16.60 -7.22
C GLN A 46 -2.95 -16.05 -6.12
N THR A 47 -2.69 -14.83 -5.66
CA THR A 47 -3.51 -14.10 -4.68
C THR A 47 -3.49 -12.62 -4.99
N ILE A 48 -4.59 -11.93 -4.76
CA ILE A 48 -4.70 -10.48 -4.96
C ILE A 48 -4.88 -9.82 -3.59
N LEU A 49 -4.01 -8.85 -3.26
CA LEU A 49 -4.15 -8.00 -2.09
C LEU A 49 -4.61 -6.61 -2.49
N GLY A 50 -5.77 -6.17 -1.98
CA GLY A 50 -6.35 -4.86 -2.24
C GLY A 50 -6.17 -3.90 -1.06
N PHE A 51 -5.56 -2.73 -1.31
CA PHE A 51 -5.38 -1.68 -0.31
C PHE A 51 -6.27 -0.48 -0.63
N THR A 52 -6.96 0.02 0.40
CA THR A 52 -7.82 1.20 0.28
C THR A 52 -7.03 2.48 0.10
N PHE A 53 -7.67 3.47 -0.51
CA PHE A 53 -7.14 4.82 -0.64
C PHE A 53 -8.20 5.85 -0.29
N GLY A 54 -8.23 6.23 0.97
CA GLY A 54 -9.27 7.09 1.51
C GLY A 54 -10.63 6.38 1.64
N ASN A 55 -11.64 7.13 1.99
CA ASN A 55 -13.04 6.74 2.01
C ASN A 55 -13.87 8.01 1.98
N ARG A 56 -15.18 7.94 1.80
CA ARG A 56 -16.07 9.08 1.98
C ARG A 56 -16.85 8.97 3.26
N MET A 57 -17.19 10.12 3.86
CA MET A 57 -18.09 10.23 5.01
C MET A 57 -19.45 10.70 4.53
N GLU A 58 -20.50 9.98 4.88
CA GLU A 58 -21.87 10.40 4.67
C GLU A 58 -22.33 11.37 5.79
N ALA A 59 -23.42 12.09 5.53
CA ALA A 59 -24.00 13.03 6.49
C ALA A 59 -24.42 12.38 7.83
N ASN A 60 -24.74 11.09 7.80
CA ASN A 60 -25.10 10.28 8.98
C ASN A 60 -23.86 9.76 9.75
N GLY A 61 -22.63 10.07 9.30
CA GLY A 61 -21.38 9.60 9.90
C GLY A 61 -20.90 8.23 9.41
N ASN A 62 -21.66 7.56 8.55
CA ASN A 62 -21.21 6.30 7.95
C ASN A 62 -20.07 6.53 6.96
N ARG A 63 -19.19 5.54 6.85
CA ARG A 63 -18.12 5.52 5.85
C ARG A 63 -18.55 4.72 4.64
N THR A 64 -18.22 5.21 3.46
CA THR A 64 -18.44 4.53 2.17
C THR A 64 -17.12 4.43 1.41
N PRO A 65 -16.96 3.45 0.50
CA PRO A 65 -15.74 3.25 -0.25
C PRO A 65 -15.22 4.49 -0.97
N GLY A 66 -16.12 5.25 -1.61
CA GLY A 66 -15.77 6.37 -2.48
C GLY A 66 -15.23 5.91 -3.86
N PRO A 67 -15.05 6.86 -4.80
CA PRO A 67 -14.80 6.53 -6.21
C PRO A 67 -13.46 5.84 -6.45
N VAL A 68 -12.42 6.17 -5.68
CA VAL A 68 -11.09 5.55 -5.83
C VAL A 68 -11.15 4.06 -5.50
N ASN A 69 -11.78 3.70 -4.38
CA ASN A 69 -11.90 2.31 -3.96
C ASN A 69 -12.83 1.50 -4.86
N GLN A 70 -13.86 2.12 -5.45
CA GLN A 70 -14.67 1.50 -6.48
C GLN A 70 -13.83 1.18 -7.74
N ALA A 71 -12.97 2.10 -8.18
CA ALA A 71 -12.06 1.84 -9.29
C ALA A 71 -11.04 0.73 -8.98
N LEU A 72 -10.49 0.69 -7.75
CA LEU A 72 -9.61 -0.39 -7.29
C LEU A 72 -10.34 -1.74 -7.25
N ALA A 73 -11.60 -1.76 -6.83
CA ALA A 73 -12.44 -2.95 -6.82
C ALA A 73 -12.66 -3.53 -8.23
N VAL A 74 -12.88 -2.67 -9.22
CA VAL A 74 -13.00 -3.09 -10.64
C VAL A 74 -11.71 -3.77 -11.11
N ILE A 75 -10.54 -3.22 -10.76
CA ILE A 75 -9.25 -3.81 -11.12
C ILE A 75 -9.05 -5.15 -10.40
N ALA A 76 -9.33 -5.23 -9.11
CA ALA A 76 -9.22 -6.46 -8.34
C ALA A 76 -10.14 -7.56 -8.89
N ALA A 77 -11.39 -7.22 -9.20
CA ALA A 77 -12.36 -8.13 -9.79
C ALA A 77 -11.92 -8.62 -11.19
N ARG A 78 -11.41 -7.71 -12.04
CA ARG A 78 -10.86 -8.08 -13.36
C ARG A 78 -9.70 -9.07 -13.22
N LEU A 79 -8.71 -8.77 -12.38
CA LEU A 79 -7.56 -9.66 -12.14
C LEU A 79 -8.00 -11.02 -11.59
N ALA A 80 -8.96 -11.06 -10.66
CA ALA A 80 -9.52 -12.30 -10.14
C ALA A 80 -10.25 -13.11 -11.23
N GLY A 81 -10.95 -12.43 -12.14
CA GLY A 81 -11.58 -13.06 -13.31
C GLY A 81 -10.57 -13.67 -14.29
N GLU A 82 -9.45 -12.98 -14.54
CA GLU A 82 -8.39 -13.42 -15.45
C GLU A 82 -7.54 -14.55 -14.87
N THR A 83 -7.26 -14.53 -13.56
CA THR A 83 -6.31 -15.47 -12.92
C THR A 83 -6.98 -16.59 -12.15
N GLY A 84 -8.24 -16.42 -11.75
CA GLY A 84 -8.90 -17.30 -10.78
C GLY A 84 -8.43 -17.09 -9.33
N ALA A 85 -7.54 -16.13 -9.07
CA ALA A 85 -6.98 -15.85 -7.74
C ALA A 85 -8.03 -15.30 -6.77
N PRO A 86 -7.99 -15.66 -5.48
CA PRO A 86 -8.80 -15.02 -4.45
C PRO A 86 -8.35 -13.58 -4.20
N VAL A 87 -9.27 -12.73 -3.77
CA VAL A 87 -9.04 -11.34 -3.39
C VAL A 87 -9.13 -11.22 -1.88
N LEU A 88 -8.07 -10.74 -1.23
CA LEU A 88 -8.10 -10.26 0.14
C LEU A 88 -7.93 -8.74 0.09
N ALA A 89 -8.87 -7.99 0.62
CA ALA A 89 -8.80 -6.53 0.52
C ALA A 89 -9.40 -5.85 1.73
N GLN A 90 -8.93 -4.64 2.02
CA GLN A 90 -9.63 -3.79 2.97
C GLN A 90 -11.08 -3.61 2.52
N TRP A 91 -11.99 -3.51 3.47
CA TRP A 91 -13.44 -3.58 3.22
C TRP A 91 -13.92 -2.58 2.15
N GLU A 92 -13.29 -1.38 2.07
CA GLU A 92 -13.65 -0.37 1.09
C GLU A 92 -13.40 -0.78 -0.37
N VAL A 93 -12.48 -1.73 -0.57
CA VAL A 93 -12.21 -2.35 -1.89
C VAL A 93 -12.95 -3.67 -2.01
N ALA A 94 -13.02 -4.44 -0.92
CA ALA A 94 -13.59 -5.77 -0.91
C ALA A 94 -15.12 -5.78 -1.17
N GLU A 95 -15.87 -4.88 -0.54
CA GLU A 95 -17.33 -4.82 -0.71
C GLU A 95 -17.72 -4.56 -2.17
N PRO A 96 -17.23 -3.48 -2.85
CA PRO A 96 -17.55 -3.29 -4.27
C PRO A 96 -17.00 -4.40 -5.18
N ALA A 97 -15.87 -5.03 -4.82
CA ALA A 97 -15.33 -6.16 -5.60
C ALA A 97 -16.19 -7.41 -5.49
N ALA A 98 -16.78 -7.67 -4.32
CA ALA A 98 -17.68 -8.79 -4.11
C ALA A 98 -18.96 -8.68 -4.95
N ASP A 99 -19.47 -7.47 -5.16
CA ASP A 99 -20.62 -7.22 -6.04
C ASP A 99 -20.32 -7.52 -7.52
N LEU A 100 -19.04 -7.45 -7.91
CA LEU A 100 -18.57 -7.71 -9.27
C LEU A 100 -18.17 -9.17 -9.50
N LEU A 101 -17.90 -9.92 -8.43
CA LEU A 101 -17.41 -11.30 -8.49
C LEU A 101 -18.45 -12.27 -7.92
N ALA A 102 -19.10 -13.03 -8.78
CA ALA A 102 -19.94 -14.13 -8.33
C ALA A 102 -19.08 -15.22 -7.64
N GLY A 103 -19.53 -15.71 -6.46
CA GLY A 103 -19.03 -16.96 -5.89
C GLY A 103 -17.96 -16.88 -4.79
N GLY A 104 -17.97 -15.88 -3.93
CA GLY A 104 -17.28 -15.94 -2.61
C GLY A 104 -15.75 -15.87 -2.63
N ARG A 105 -15.15 -15.33 -3.70
CA ARG A 105 -13.70 -15.22 -3.84
C ARG A 105 -13.10 -13.95 -3.20
N VAL A 106 -13.90 -13.13 -2.54
CA VAL A 106 -13.47 -11.89 -1.91
C VAL A 106 -13.56 -12.03 -0.40
N GLN A 107 -12.44 -11.84 0.27
CA GLN A 107 -12.35 -11.81 1.73
C GLN A 107 -12.09 -10.38 2.19
N PRO A 108 -13.03 -9.73 2.87
CA PRO A 108 -12.85 -8.39 3.40
C PRO A 108 -11.97 -8.42 4.66
N ILE A 109 -11.12 -7.42 4.79
CA ILE A 109 -10.32 -7.14 5.99
C ILE A 109 -10.91 -5.89 6.63
N PHE A 110 -11.48 -6.07 7.81
CA PHE A 110 -12.07 -4.99 8.58
C PHE A 110 -11.08 -4.46 9.61
N PRO A 111 -11.14 -3.16 9.93
CA PRO A 111 -10.42 -2.60 11.07
C PRO A 111 -10.91 -3.26 12.37
N GLY A 112 -9.96 -3.53 13.27
CA GLY A 112 -10.31 -3.86 14.64
C GLY A 112 -11.08 -2.72 15.31
N ARG A 113 -11.65 -2.98 16.49
CA ARG A 113 -12.32 -1.96 17.29
C ARG A 113 -11.55 -1.70 18.58
N ASP A 114 -11.47 -0.47 19.02
CA ASP A 114 -10.90 -0.11 20.31
C ASP A 114 -11.83 -0.47 21.48
N GLY A 115 -11.39 -0.22 22.71
CA GLY A 115 -12.18 -0.47 23.93
C GLY A 115 -13.47 0.35 24.05
N ARG A 116 -13.72 1.30 23.15
CA ARG A 116 -14.95 2.09 23.03
C ARG A 116 -15.84 1.62 21.87
N GLY A 117 -15.40 0.59 21.13
CA GLY A 117 -16.09 0.08 19.97
C GLY A 117 -15.86 0.86 18.68
N GLU A 118 -14.96 1.88 18.68
CA GLU A 118 -14.64 2.66 17.51
C GLU A 118 -13.65 1.92 16.60
N PRO A 119 -13.80 2.03 15.26
CA PRO A 119 -12.87 1.41 14.32
C PRO A 119 -11.47 1.97 14.48
N VAL A 120 -10.49 1.10 14.73
CA VAL A 120 -9.06 1.46 14.76
C VAL A 120 -8.55 1.57 13.33
N TYR A 121 -7.97 2.72 12.99
CA TYR A 121 -7.35 2.89 11.68
C TYR A 121 -6.28 1.80 11.43
N LEU A 122 -6.43 1.05 10.34
CA LEU A 122 -5.44 0.11 9.88
C LEU A 122 -4.52 0.78 8.86
N SER A 123 -3.25 0.96 9.23
CA SER A 123 -2.21 1.30 8.27
C SER A 123 -1.94 0.14 7.31
N THR A 124 -1.23 0.38 6.21
CA THR A 124 -0.79 -0.68 5.28
C THR A 124 -0.05 -1.81 6.02
N LEU A 125 0.83 -1.45 6.96
CA LEU A 125 1.53 -2.41 7.81
C LEU A 125 0.54 -3.21 8.65
N GLY A 126 -0.38 -2.55 9.36
CA GLY A 126 -1.36 -3.21 10.22
C GLY A 126 -2.29 -4.17 9.47
N VAL A 127 -2.69 -3.84 8.23
CA VAL A 127 -3.44 -4.77 7.36
C VAL A 127 -2.65 -6.05 7.08
N LEU A 128 -1.38 -5.89 6.71
CA LEU A 128 -0.52 -7.02 6.36
C LEU A 128 -0.14 -7.87 7.58
N GLU A 129 0.08 -7.26 8.73
CA GLU A 129 0.31 -7.95 10.00
C GLU A 129 -0.91 -8.77 10.41
N GLU A 130 -2.13 -8.23 10.24
CA GLU A 130 -3.37 -8.97 10.52
C GLU A 130 -3.53 -10.18 9.58
N ILE A 131 -3.23 -10.01 8.29
CA ILE A 131 -3.23 -11.11 7.32
C ILE A 131 -2.20 -12.17 7.73
N ALA A 132 -0.97 -11.76 8.01
CA ALA A 132 0.13 -12.65 8.36
C ALA A 132 -0.10 -13.41 9.69
N ARG A 133 -0.86 -12.83 10.62
CA ARG A 133 -1.27 -13.47 11.87
C ARG A 133 -2.23 -14.63 11.65
N ILE A 134 -3.09 -14.54 10.64
CA ILE A 134 -4.08 -15.57 10.32
C ILE A 134 -3.46 -16.65 9.43
N THR A 135 -2.66 -16.27 8.45
CA THR A 135 -2.09 -17.18 7.45
C THR A 135 -0.65 -16.77 7.14
N PRO A 136 0.33 -17.70 7.19
CA PRO A 136 1.71 -17.39 6.88
C PRO A 136 1.87 -16.77 5.48
N PRO A 137 2.65 -15.69 5.31
CA PRO A 137 2.81 -15.00 4.03
C PRO A 137 3.19 -15.92 2.84
N ALA A 138 4.04 -16.91 3.08
CA ALA A 138 4.47 -17.86 2.05
C ALA A 138 3.32 -18.74 1.48
N SER A 139 2.20 -18.85 2.21
CA SER A 139 1.04 -19.64 1.76
C SER A 139 0.20 -18.96 0.69
N PHE A 140 0.42 -17.66 0.45
CA PHE A 140 -0.32 -16.90 -0.55
C PHE A 140 0.24 -17.06 -1.97
N GLY A 141 1.44 -17.67 -2.12
CA GLY A 141 2.15 -17.75 -3.39
C GLY A 141 2.51 -16.37 -3.95
N VAL A 142 2.45 -16.21 -5.26
CA VAL A 142 2.73 -14.93 -5.93
C VAL A 142 1.54 -13.98 -5.75
N VAL A 143 1.81 -12.84 -5.12
CA VAL A 143 0.78 -11.85 -4.73
C VAL A 143 0.79 -10.66 -5.70
N GLY A 144 -0.35 -10.42 -6.35
CA GLY A 144 -0.61 -9.19 -7.09
C GLY A 144 -1.22 -8.12 -6.17
N VAL A 145 -0.58 -6.95 -6.07
CA VAL A 145 -1.05 -5.85 -5.22
C VAL A 145 -1.87 -4.87 -6.05
N VAL A 146 -3.08 -4.55 -5.57
CA VAL A 146 -3.96 -3.53 -6.12
C VAL A 146 -4.06 -2.38 -5.12
N ALA A 147 -3.58 -1.19 -5.51
CA ALA A 147 -3.57 0.02 -4.71
C ALA A 147 -3.59 1.25 -5.62
N PHE A 148 -3.89 2.41 -5.06
CA PHE A 148 -3.76 3.69 -5.78
C PHE A 148 -2.32 3.88 -6.29
N ALA A 149 -2.13 4.47 -7.48
CA ALA A 149 -0.84 4.50 -8.17
C ALA A 149 0.31 5.01 -7.30
N ASP A 150 0.14 6.17 -6.65
CA ASP A 150 1.18 6.73 -5.77
C ASP A 150 1.34 5.95 -4.44
N HIS A 151 0.40 5.05 -4.10
CA HIS A 151 0.43 4.20 -2.90
C HIS A 151 1.03 2.81 -3.17
N LEU A 152 0.91 2.31 -4.39
CA LEU A 152 1.30 0.95 -4.79
C LEU A 152 2.74 0.59 -4.42
N PRO A 153 3.76 1.46 -4.65
CA PRO A 153 5.15 1.12 -4.30
C PRO A 153 5.32 0.79 -2.82
N ARG A 154 4.72 1.59 -1.92
CA ARG A 154 4.79 1.34 -0.48
C ARG A 154 4.03 0.07 -0.09
N CYS A 155 2.85 -0.20 -0.66
CA CYS A 155 2.11 -1.43 -0.40
C CYS A 155 2.94 -2.67 -0.75
N VAL A 156 3.56 -2.68 -1.94
CA VAL A 156 4.42 -3.79 -2.38
C VAL A 156 5.65 -3.93 -1.47
N ALA A 157 6.35 -2.82 -1.17
CA ALA A 157 7.54 -2.84 -0.32
C ALA A 157 7.23 -3.33 1.10
N THR A 158 6.13 -2.88 1.71
CA THR A 158 5.71 -3.31 3.06
C THR A 158 5.32 -4.80 3.06
N ALA A 159 4.58 -5.27 2.04
CA ALA A 159 4.23 -6.68 1.91
C ALA A 159 5.49 -7.57 1.79
N ARG A 160 6.45 -7.19 0.95
CA ARG A 160 7.71 -7.94 0.78
C ARG A 160 8.53 -7.99 2.06
N ARG A 161 8.58 -6.92 2.85
CA ARG A 161 9.27 -6.92 4.17
C ARG A 161 8.66 -7.90 5.17
N LEU A 162 7.36 -8.14 5.07
CA LEU A 162 6.65 -9.13 5.89
C LEU A 162 6.67 -10.55 5.31
N GLY A 163 7.43 -10.79 4.24
CA GLY A 163 7.64 -12.12 3.66
C GLY A 163 6.63 -12.54 2.61
N PHE A 164 5.75 -11.64 2.13
CA PHE A 164 4.90 -11.91 0.97
C PHE A 164 5.73 -11.82 -0.32
N ASP A 165 5.48 -12.71 -1.27
CA ASP A 165 6.04 -12.63 -2.63
C ASP A 165 5.20 -11.68 -3.48
N ALA A 166 5.27 -10.36 -3.18
CA ALA A 166 4.37 -9.33 -3.63
C ALA A 166 4.93 -8.47 -4.77
N TYR A 167 4.06 -8.13 -5.74
CA TYR A 167 4.39 -7.39 -6.96
C TYR A 167 3.23 -6.52 -7.41
N ALA A 168 3.53 -5.48 -8.20
CA ALA A 168 2.55 -4.78 -9.01
C ALA A 168 2.18 -5.64 -10.24
N PRO A 169 0.90 -5.76 -10.63
CA PRO A 169 0.50 -6.44 -11.85
C PRO A 169 1.00 -5.71 -13.09
N GLU A 170 1.74 -6.40 -13.94
CA GLU A 170 2.31 -5.84 -15.18
C GLU A 170 1.20 -5.47 -16.18
N GLY A 171 1.33 -4.29 -16.80
CA GLY A 171 0.37 -3.82 -17.82
C GLY A 171 -0.98 -3.35 -17.26
N ILE A 172 -1.16 -3.31 -15.96
CA ILE A 172 -2.39 -2.83 -15.31
C ILE A 172 -2.18 -1.42 -14.78
N ALA A 173 -2.91 -0.45 -15.36
CA ALA A 173 -2.92 0.93 -14.86
C ALA A 173 -3.75 1.02 -13.57
N MET A 174 -3.16 1.51 -12.51
CA MET A 174 -3.85 1.81 -11.25
C MET A 174 -4.47 3.22 -11.29
N PRO A 175 -5.53 3.49 -10.48
CA PRO A 175 -6.13 4.80 -10.40
C PRO A 175 -5.13 5.87 -9.97
N THR A 176 -5.21 7.05 -10.59
CA THR A 176 -4.35 8.22 -10.33
C THR A 176 -5.13 9.47 -9.90
N GLU A 177 -6.47 9.43 -10.04
CA GLU A 177 -7.34 10.55 -9.73
C GLU A 177 -7.65 10.61 -8.24
N TYR A 178 -7.19 11.67 -7.58
CA TYR A 178 -7.45 11.93 -6.17
C TYR A 178 -8.90 12.33 -5.92
N ASP A 179 -9.48 11.91 -4.79
CA ASP A 179 -10.83 12.33 -4.39
C ASP A 179 -10.79 13.53 -3.43
N PRO A 180 -11.13 14.77 -3.88
CA PRO A 180 -11.13 15.96 -3.03
C PRO A 180 -12.10 15.87 -1.84
N LEU A 181 -13.07 14.94 -1.91
CA LEU A 181 -14.07 14.71 -0.86
C LEU A 181 -13.70 13.54 0.06
N SER A 182 -12.49 13.00 -0.05
CA SER A 182 -12.03 11.94 0.84
C SER A 182 -12.13 12.36 2.31
N GLY A 183 -12.62 11.46 3.14
CA GLY A 183 -12.64 11.61 4.60
C GLY A 183 -11.24 11.67 5.20
N GLN A 184 -10.23 11.13 4.51
CA GLN A 184 -8.83 11.22 4.87
C GLN A 184 -8.19 12.41 4.15
N SER A 185 -7.84 13.46 4.89
CA SER A 185 -7.37 14.74 4.33
C SER A 185 -6.13 14.61 3.43
N TRP A 186 -5.21 13.70 3.76
CA TRP A 186 -4.01 13.44 2.96
C TRP A 186 -4.29 12.71 1.64
N CYS A 187 -5.46 12.07 1.48
CA CYS A 187 -5.88 11.42 0.23
C CYS A 187 -6.66 12.34 -0.72
N ARG A 188 -6.76 13.66 -0.42
CA ARG A 188 -7.53 14.61 -1.23
C ARG A 188 -6.77 15.19 -2.40
N SER A 189 -5.44 15.20 -2.36
CA SER A 189 -4.60 15.71 -3.43
C SER A 189 -3.19 15.14 -3.37
N ARG A 190 -2.48 15.22 -4.49
CA ARG A 190 -1.21 14.49 -4.69
C ARG A 190 -0.09 14.93 -3.75
N LEU A 191 0.21 16.23 -3.67
CA LEU A 191 1.37 16.70 -2.90
C LEU A 191 1.26 16.36 -1.41
N PRO A 192 0.14 16.64 -0.69
CA PRO A 192 -0.04 16.19 0.68
C PRO A 192 0.10 14.67 0.85
N TYR A 193 -0.40 13.89 -0.13
CA TYR A 193 -0.26 12.45 -0.08
C TYR A 193 1.20 12.01 -0.20
N LEU A 194 1.95 12.51 -1.18
CA LEU A 194 3.35 12.14 -1.37
C LEU A 194 4.19 12.44 -0.13
N VAL A 195 3.99 13.61 0.49
CA VAL A 195 4.67 13.97 1.75
C VAL A 195 4.29 12.99 2.87
N HIS A 196 2.99 12.65 3.00
CA HIS A 196 2.52 11.67 3.98
C HIS A 196 3.13 10.29 3.74
N ASP A 197 3.19 9.82 2.49
CA ASP A 197 3.75 8.50 2.13
C ASP A 197 5.25 8.42 2.43
N MET A 198 6.02 9.47 2.08
CA MET A 198 7.45 9.56 2.42
C MET A 198 7.70 9.51 3.93
N MET A 199 6.89 10.23 4.72
CA MET A 199 6.99 10.19 6.18
C MET A 199 6.73 8.77 6.73
N LEU A 200 5.74 8.07 6.19
CA LEU A 200 5.44 6.70 6.62
C LEU A 200 6.57 5.73 6.25
N ARG A 201 7.14 5.82 5.06
CA ARG A 201 8.27 4.98 4.64
C ARG A 201 9.48 5.17 5.57
N LEU A 202 9.83 6.42 5.88
CA LEU A 202 10.92 6.72 6.83
C LEU A 202 10.60 6.26 8.26
N THR A 203 9.34 6.37 8.70
CA THR A 203 8.91 5.87 10.01
C THR A 203 9.04 4.35 10.10
N GLU A 204 8.62 3.63 9.08
CA GLU A 204 8.75 2.16 9.00
C GLU A 204 10.23 1.75 8.93
N ARG A 205 11.06 2.49 8.18
CA ARG A 205 12.51 2.27 8.14
C ARG A 205 13.14 2.44 9.52
N ARG A 206 12.82 3.55 10.19
CA ARG A 206 13.30 3.82 11.56
C ARG A 206 12.88 2.71 12.52
N ALA A 207 11.64 2.26 12.48
CA ALA A 207 11.16 1.17 13.34
C ALA A 207 11.96 -0.12 13.11
N ALA A 208 12.23 -0.48 11.86
CA ALA A 208 13.06 -1.64 11.52
C ALA A 208 14.50 -1.53 12.04
N MET A 209 15.12 -0.34 11.96
CA MET A 209 16.47 -0.10 12.50
C MET A 209 16.54 -0.18 14.02
N LEU A 210 15.44 0.08 14.73
CA LEU A 210 15.39 0.01 16.20
C LEU A 210 15.04 -1.40 16.72
N ALA A 211 14.53 -2.27 15.87
CA ALA A 211 14.15 -3.65 16.21
C ALA A 211 15.28 -4.66 15.96
N GLY A 212 16.30 -4.31 15.17
CA GLY A 212 17.48 -5.14 14.85
C GLY A 212 18.65 -4.78 15.68
#